data_25e325ffa89775ba08bcfa0f10c02172
#
_entry.id   25e325ffa89775ba08bcfa0f10c02172
#
_cell.length_a   1.000
_cell.length_b   1.000
_cell.length_c   1.000
_cell.angle_alpha   90.00
_cell.angle_beta   90.00
_cell.angle_gamma   90.00
#
_symmetry.space_group_name_H-M   'P 1'
#
loop_
_entity.id
_entity.type
_entity.pdbx_description
1 polymer ?
#
loop_
_entity_poly.entity_id
_entity_poly.type
_entity_poly.pdbx_seq_one_letter_code
_entity_poly.pdbx_strand_id
1 'polypeptide(L)'
;MRVSARIESPDSSQWAEFFPADLFIWLDPAHDHPPYGHVGIGGIHYPNVTLPVAMVKFVIGPNRAGMKNLRVLGYRPVKDLPKAFPKVFTQGPAPEGEGICMRVSYEMNGAPVDEEFYGFMTPVQRLSSPNGRIGEFHRMMLLVHSMGAKSGKLESVRPVLGFVATSIDPNPGWQERVAEVKKMQGQYYQQAMARNYAGIQAAGERSRQLTAQSNQFMANIDANLAAQNRAQQKSSYTSSDNEDFYKRADDFDQNIRGTEHMQDQYGQVSDQYTDYNYHWTDGYGTYVHTNDPSFDPNRYLNGSFEQMTPAR
;
A
#
# COMPACT_ATOMS: atom_id res chain seq x y z
N MET A 1 -17.56 -1.54 1.16
CA MET A 1 -18.64 -1.33 2.14
C MET A 1 -18.37 -2.25 3.33
N ARG A 2 -18.14 -1.71 4.53
CA ARG A 2 -18.01 -2.52 5.75
C ARG A 2 -19.39 -2.71 6.32
N VAL A 3 -19.83 -3.94 6.45
CA VAL A 3 -21.15 -4.28 7.00
C VAL A 3 -20.96 -4.67 8.46
N SER A 4 -21.54 -3.91 9.37
CA SER A 4 -21.70 -4.30 10.78
C SER A 4 -23.08 -4.94 11.00
N ALA A 5 -23.17 -5.81 11.97
CA ALA A 5 -24.43 -6.36 12.44
C ALA A 5 -24.68 -5.89 13.88
N ARG A 6 -25.88 -5.37 14.14
CA ARG A 6 -26.25 -4.87 15.47
C ARG A 6 -27.52 -5.58 15.95
N ILE A 7 -27.46 -6.01 17.18
CA ILE A 7 -28.58 -6.58 17.93
C ILE A 7 -28.86 -5.61 19.08
N GLU A 8 -30.07 -5.16 19.23
CA GLU A 8 -30.43 -4.20 20.28
C GLU A 8 -31.75 -4.58 20.98
N SER A 9 -31.91 -4.07 22.19
CA SER A 9 -33.17 -4.19 22.92
C SER A 9 -34.29 -3.42 22.21
N PRO A 10 -35.58 -3.76 22.43
CA PRO A 10 -36.70 -3.06 21.78
C PRO A 10 -36.75 -1.56 22.02
N ASP A 11 -36.21 -1.09 23.14
CA ASP A 11 -36.12 0.32 23.48
C ASP A 11 -34.77 0.96 23.07
N SER A 12 -33.93 0.23 22.33
CA SER A 12 -32.60 0.64 21.88
C SER A 12 -31.68 1.14 23.01
N SER A 13 -31.96 0.77 24.26
CA SER A 13 -31.22 1.22 25.43
C SER A 13 -29.93 0.45 25.67
N GLN A 14 -29.81 -0.73 25.05
CA GLN A 14 -28.64 -1.61 25.12
C GLN A 14 -28.48 -2.41 23.82
N TRP A 15 -27.23 -2.71 23.45
CA TRP A 15 -26.93 -3.39 22.19
C TRP A 15 -25.63 -4.17 22.25
N ALA A 16 -25.51 -5.14 21.34
CA ALA A 16 -24.26 -5.72 20.89
C ALA A 16 -24.10 -5.45 19.39
N GLU A 17 -22.92 -5.03 18.97
CA GLU A 17 -22.61 -4.74 17.56
C GLU A 17 -21.33 -5.47 17.14
N PHE A 18 -21.33 -6.03 15.93
CA PHE A 18 -20.26 -6.83 15.38
C PHE A 18 -19.67 -6.12 14.17
N PHE A 19 -18.34 -6.07 14.11
CA PHE A 19 -17.60 -5.42 13.05
C PHE A 19 -16.84 -6.45 12.23
N PRO A 20 -16.58 -6.17 10.95
CA PRO A 20 -15.80 -7.06 10.11
C PRO A 20 -14.36 -7.20 10.63
N ALA A 21 -13.77 -8.34 10.33
CA ALA A 21 -12.32 -8.52 10.52
C ALA A 21 -11.54 -7.63 9.57
N ASP A 22 -10.40 -7.12 10.02
CA ASP A 22 -9.47 -6.32 9.22
C ASP A 22 -8.12 -7.03 9.10
N LEU A 23 -7.55 -7.00 7.90
CA LEU A 23 -6.20 -7.45 7.62
C LEU A 23 -5.30 -6.22 7.42
N PHE A 24 -4.26 -6.10 8.21
CA PHE A 24 -3.21 -5.08 8.04
C PHE A 24 -2.04 -5.67 7.28
N ILE A 25 -1.59 -4.95 6.27
CA ILE A 25 -0.51 -5.37 5.38
C ILE A 25 0.52 -4.26 5.32
N TRP A 26 1.80 -4.60 5.38
CA TRP A 26 2.89 -3.66 5.09
C TRP A 26 4.09 -4.38 4.48
N LEU A 27 4.92 -3.62 3.79
CA LEU A 27 6.14 -4.08 3.14
C LEU A 27 7.36 -3.54 3.89
N ASP A 28 8.44 -4.33 3.93
CA ASP A 28 9.73 -3.92 4.46
C ASP A 28 10.86 -4.45 3.54
N PRO A 29 11.69 -3.58 2.95
CA PRO A 29 11.62 -2.11 3.01
C PRO A 29 10.38 -1.54 2.31
N ALA A 30 9.94 -0.37 2.77
CA ALA A 30 8.72 0.30 2.34
C ALA A 30 8.88 0.98 0.96
N HIS A 31 9.22 0.21 -0.07
CA HIS A 31 9.25 0.70 -1.45
C HIS A 31 7.90 0.44 -2.13
N ASP A 32 7.37 1.42 -2.82
CA ASP A 32 6.19 1.35 -3.71
C ASP A 32 4.90 0.83 -3.06
N HIS A 33 4.66 1.13 -1.79
CA HIS A 33 3.38 0.76 -1.20
C HIS A 33 2.35 1.90 -1.28
N PRO A 34 1.04 1.54 -1.35
CA PRO A 34 -0.02 2.53 -1.27
C PRO A 34 0.07 3.38 0.01
N PRO A 35 -0.46 4.61 0.01
CA PRO A 35 -0.48 5.45 1.20
C PRO A 35 -1.06 4.73 2.41
N TYR A 36 -0.50 4.97 3.59
CA TYR A 36 -0.99 4.38 4.83
C TYR A 36 -2.46 4.71 5.08
N GLY A 37 -3.24 3.68 5.42
CA GLY A 37 -4.68 3.78 5.58
C GLY A 37 -5.47 3.48 4.32
N HIS A 38 -4.80 3.27 3.17
CA HIS A 38 -5.46 2.82 1.95
C HIS A 38 -6.07 1.42 2.16
N VAL A 39 -7.34 1.28 1.81
CA VAL A 39 -8.06 0.01 1.84
C VAL A 39 -8.01 -0.60 0.44
N GLY A 40 -7.10 -1.53 0.24
CA GLY A 40 -7.01 -2.32 -1.00
C GLY A 40 -7.86 -3.59 -0.96
N ILE A 41 -7.80 -4.35 -2.05
CA ILE A 41 -8.52 -5.64 -2.20
C ILE A 41 -8.07 -6.67 -1.14
N GLY A 42 -6.82 -6.59 -0.69
CA GLY A 42 -6.23 -7.53 0.28
C GLY A 42 -6.35 -7.11 1.75
N GLY A 43 -6.61 -5.84 2.04
CA GLY A 43 -6.61 -5.33 3.41
C GLY A 43 -6.27 -3.85 3.53
N ILE A 44 -5.90 -3.43 4.73
CA ILE A 44 -5.52 -2.06 5.05
C ILE A 44 -3.99 -1.96 5.00
N HIS A 45 -3.46 -1.14 4.10
CA HIS A 45 -2.03 -0.84 4.09
C HIS A 45 -1.68 0.06 5.28
N TYR A 46 -1.09 -0.54 6.31
CA TYR A 46 -0.70 0.18 7.51
C TYR A 46 0.49 -0.52 8.19
N PRO A 47 1.54 0.22 8.60
CA PRO A 47 2.68 -0.39 9.25
C PRO A 47 2.26 -1.03 10.57
N ASN A 48 3.10 -1.85 11.15
CA ASN A 48 2.87 -2.63 12.36
C ASN A 48 2.06 -1.86 13.43
N VAL A 49 0.74 -1.97 13.34
CA VAL A 49 -0.19 -1.27 14.22
C VAL A 49 -0.43 -2.09 15.49
N THR A 50 -0.42 -1.44 16.64
CA THR A 50 -0.84 -2.09 17.88
C THR A 50 -2.36 -2.19 17.96
N LEU A 51 -2.87 -3.21 18.66
CA LEU A 51 -4.32 -3.44 18.75
C LEU A 51 -5.09 -2.22 19.30
N PRO A 52 -4.65 -1.50 20.36
CA PRO A 52 -5.35 -0.30 20.82
C PRO A 52 -5.45 0.80 19.75
N VAL A 53 -4.39 1.03 18.99
CA VAL A 53 -4.37 2.02 17.90
C VAL A 53 -5.30 1.58 16.77
N ALA A 54 -5.27 0.29 16.40
CA ALA A 54 -6.16 -0.26 15.38
C ALA A 54 -7.63 -0.09 15.77
N MET A 55 -7.98 -0.39 17.02
CA MET A 55 -9.35 -0.23 17.55
C MET A 55 -9.82 1.23 17.47
N VAL A 56 -9.01 2.18 17.88
CA VAL A 56 -9.39 3.59 17.83
C VAL A 56 -9.52 4.07 16.39
N LYS A 57 -8.55 3.76 15.54
CA LYS A 57 -8.44 4.35 14.20
C LYS A 57 -9.38 3.70 13.19
N PHE A 58 -9.58 2.40 13.27
CA PHE A 58 -10.28 1.64 12.23
C PHE A 58 -11.65 1.10 12.67
N VAL A 59 -11.94 1.10 13.97
CA VAL A 59 -13.23 0.65 14.51
C VAL A 59 -14.00 1.80 15.17
N ILE A 60 -13.50 2.33 16.27
CA ILE A 60 -14.23 3.33 17.07
C ILE A 60 -14.42 4.62 16.30
N GLY A 61 -13.34 5.20 15.76
CA GLY A 61 -13.38 6.45 15.02
C GLY A 61 -14.39 6.42 13.89
N PRO A 62 -14.29 5.53 12.90
CA PRO A 62 -15.22 5.51 11.77
C PRO A 62 -16.69 5.22 12.15
N ASN A 63 -16.92 4.38 13.18
CA ASN A 63 -18.27 3.98 13.56
C ASN A 63 -18.92 4.91 14.60
N ARG A 64 -18.15 5.75 15.26
CA ARG A 64 -18.62 6.69 16.30
C ARG A 64 -18.25 8.15 16.02
N ALA A 65 -17.76 8.47 14.80
CA ALA A 65 -17.33 9.83 14.41
C ALA A 65 -18.39 10.91 14.59
N GLY A 66 -19.68 10.56 14.44
CA GLY A 66 -20.79 11.50 14.61
C GLY A 66 -21.27 11.67 16.06
N MET A 67 -20.71 10.93 17.02
CA MET A 67 -21.14 10.97 18.41
C MET A 67 -20.54 12.17 19.13
N LYS A 68 -21.37 12.89 19.91
CA LYS A 68 -20.91 14.01 20.72
C LYS A 68 -20.15 13.50 21.95
N ASN A 69 -19.15 14.25 22.39
CA ASN A 69 -18.40 14.00 23.60
C ASN A 69 -17.72 12.60 23.65
N LEU A 70 -17.35 12.04 22.50
CA LEU A 70 -16.65 10.75 22.44
C LEU A 70 -15.32 10.81 23.19
N ARG A 71 -15.18 9.93 24.17
CA ARG A 71 -13.95 9.80 24.99
C ARG A 71 -13.57 8.34 25.13
N VAL A 72 -12.32 8.03 24.92
CA VAL A 72 -11.73 6.74 25.30
C VAL A 72 -11.35 6.81 26.77
N LEU A 73 -11.97 5.99 27.59
CA LEU A 73 -11.75 5.97 29.04
C LEU A 73 -10.54 5.10 29.43
N GLY A 74 -10.17 4.18 28.59
CA GLY A 74 -9.05 3.28 28.78
C GLY A 74 -9.25 1.93 28.12
N TYR A 75 -8.27 1.06 28.26
CA TYR A 75 -8.39 -0.33 27.81
C TYR A 75 -7.72 -1.28 28.82
N ARG A 76 -8.13 -2.54 28.78
CA ARG A 76 -7.57 -3.64 29.54
C ARG A 76 -7.32 -4.86 28.65
N PRO A 77 -6.29 -5.67 28.91
CA PRO A 77 -6.11 -6.93 28.21
C PRO A 77 -7.24 -7.90 28.52
N VAL A 78 -7.63 -8.67 27.50
CA VAL A 78 -8.60 -9.77 27.63
C VAL A 78 -7.89 -11.03 27.17
N LYS A 79 -7.53 -11.87 28.15
CA LYS A 79 -6.91 -13.16 27.86
C LYS A 79 -7.95 -14.09 27.24
N ASP A 80 -7.48 -14.92 26.30
CA ASP A 80 -8.29 -16.01 25.75
C ASP A 80 -9.61 -15.59 25.06
N LEU A 81 -9.69 -14.35 24.55
CA LEU A 81 -10.89 -13.86 23.83
C LEU A 81 -11.37 -14.84 22.75
N PRO A 82 -10.50 -15.48 21.93
CA PRO A 82 -10.94 -16.47 20.95
C PRO A 82 -11.64 -17.69 21.55
N LYS A 83 -11.29 -18.08 22.76
CA LYS A 83 -11.95 -19.23 23.46
C LYS A 83 -13.40 -18.95 23.83
N ALA A 84 -13.79 -17.68 23.94
CA ALA A 84 -15.18 -17.28 24.15
C ALA A 84 -16.05 -17.48 22.91
N PHE A 85 -15.44 -17.74 21.73
CA PHE A 85 -16.13 -17.92 20.45
C PHE A 85 -15.85 -19.29 19.82
N PRO A 86 -16.17 -20.42 20.49
CA PRO A 86 -15.79 -21.75 20.02
C PRO A 86 -16.41 -22.11 18.67
N LYS A 87 -17.58 -21.56 18.33
CA LYS A 87 -18.26 -21.81 17.07
C LYS A 87 -17.65 -21.06 15.88
N VAL A 88 -16.83 -20.04 16.13
CA VAL A 88 -16.15 -19.30 15.09
C VAL A 88 -14.88 -20.02 14.62
N PHE A 89 -14.22 -20.74 15.51
CA PHE A 89 -12.96 -21.45 15.24
C PHE A 89 -13.15 -22.97 15.22
N THR A 90 -14.05 -23.45 14.34
CA THR A 90 -14.38 -24.88 14.26
C THR A 90 -13.33 -25.72 13.51
N GLN A 91 -12.44 -25.08 12.74
CA GLN A 91 -11.47 -25.77 11.86
C GLN A 91 -10.03 -25.72 12.37
N GLY A 92 -9.81 -25.71 13.67
CA GLY A 92 -8.47 -25.70 14.25
C GLY A 92 -8.40 -25.10 15.63
N PRO A 93 -7.20 -25.00 16.21
CA PRO A 93 -7.03 -24.36 17.50
C PRO A 93 -7.37 -22.86 17.39
N ALA A 94 -7.84 -22.28 18.49
CA ALA A 94 -8.04 -20.85 18.59
C ALA A 94 -6.70 -20.12 18.28
N PRO A 95 -6.72 -19.04 17.49
CA PRO A 95 -5.50 -18.34 17.11
C PRO A 95 -4.79 -17.75 18.34
N GLU A 96 -3.46 -17.75 18.30
CA GLU A 96 -2.65 -17.00 19.24
C GLU A 96 -2.71 -15.52 18.96
N GLY A 97 -2.52 -14.69 19.99
CA GLY A 97 -2.49 -13.24 19.83
C GLY A 97 -2.85 -12.48 21.10
N GLU A 98 -3.16 -11.23 20.92
CA GLU A 98 -3.55 -10.32 22.00
C GLU A 98 -5.00 -9.88 21.86
N GLY A 99 -5.72 -9.91 22.96
CA GLY A 99 -7.09 -9.39 23.05
C GLY A 99 -7.16 -8.18 23.99
N ILE A 100 -8.00 -7.22 23.66
CA ILE A 100 -8.30 -6.08 24.54
C ILE A 100 -9.80 -5.83 24.64
N CYS A 101 -10.19 -5.19 25.75
CA CYS A 101 -11.46 -4.51 25.92
C CYS A 101 -11.17 -3.02 26.11
N MET A 102 -11.71 -2.17 25.23
CA MET A 102 -11.56 -0.72 25.30
C MET A 102 -12.90 -0.09 25.67
N ARG A 103 -12.91 0.73 26.73
CA ARG A 103 -14.13 1.41 27.18
C ARG A 103 -14.16 2.83 26.65
N VAL A 104 -15.33 3.21 26.12
CA VAL A 104 -15.60 4.57 25.65
C VAL A 104 -16.88 5.10 26.27
N SER A 105 -17.01 6.44 26.30
CA SER A 105 -18.26 7.11 26.62
C SER A 105 -18.53 8.18 25.57
N TYR A 106 -19.80 8.42 25.28
CA TYR A 106 -20.26 9.44 24.34
C TYR A 106 -21.75 9.77 24.55
N GLU A 107 -22.26 10.73 23.80
CA GLU A 107 -23.67 11.01 23.75
C GLU A 107 -24.31 10.51 22.46
N MET A 108 -25.38 9.74 22.58
CA MET A 108 -26.19 9.26 21.49
C MET A 108 -27.63 9.73 21.69
N ASN A 109 -28.16 10.51 20.72
CA ASN A 109 -29.52 11.08 20.80
C ASN A 109 -29.75 11.90 22.08
N GLY A 110 -28.75 12.62 22.56
CA GLY A 110 -28.82 13.45 23.76
C GLY A 110 -28.72 12.69 25.10
N ALA A 111 -28.54 11.36 25.07
CA ALA A 111 -28.35 10.55 26.25
C ALA A 111 -26.90 10.08 26.38
N PRO A 112 -26.32 10.06 27.59
CA PRO A 112 -24.99 9.53 27.81
C PRO A 112 -24.98 8.00 27.71
N VAL A 113 -23.94 7.48 27.08
CA VAL A 113 -23.75 6.06 26.78
C VAL A 113 -22.35 5.62 27.23
N ASP A 114 -22.29 4.42 27.78
CA ASP A 114 -21.05 3.68 27.98
C ASP A 114 -21.02 2.49 27.01
N GLU A 115 -19.88 2.28 26.35
CA GLU A 115 -19.69 1.18 25.41
C GLU A 115 -18.32 0.53 25.61
N GLU A 116 -18.27 -0.78 25.55
CA GLU A 116 -17.03 -1.57 25.55
C GLU A 116 -16.82 -2.20 24.19
N PHE A 117 -15.66 -1.95 23.60
CA PHE A 117 -15.22 -2.56 22.36
C PHE A 117 -14.21 -3.66 22.65
N TYR A 118 -14.44 -4.82 22.10
CA TYR A 118 -13.57 -5.97 22.17
C TYR A 118 -12.92 -6.22 20.81
N GLY A 119 -11.66 -6.60 20.82
CA GLY A 119 -10.95 -6.98 19.62
C GLY A 119 -9.78 -7.90 19.95
N PHE A 120 -9.43 -8.72 18.99
CA PHE A 120 -8.32 -9.66 19.06
C PHE A 120 -7.41 -9.46 17.85
N MET A 121 -6.11 -9.48 18.05
CA MET A 121 -5.13 -9.29 17.00
C MET A 121 -4.12 -10.43 17.01
N THR A 122 -3.94 -11.06 15.85
CA THR A 122 -2.97 -12.15 15.65
C THR A 122 -1.54 -11.63 15.73
N PRO A 123 -0.54 -12.49 15.98
CA PRO A 123 0.86 -12.14 15.82
C PRO A 123 1.16 -11.69 14.39
N VAL A 124 2.25 -10.97 14.23
CA VAL A 124 2.76 -10.60 12.91
C VAL A 124 3.20 -11.86 12.17
N GLN A 125 2.69 -12.04 10.96
CA GLN A 125 3.11 -13.09 10.04
C GLN A 125 3.94 -12.46 8.92
N ARG A 126 5.12 -13.02 8.66
CA ARG A 126 5.94 -12.66 7.51
C ARG A 126 5.68 -13.65 6.38
N LEU A 127 5.24 -13.13 5.24
CA LEU A 127 5.18 -13.90 4.01
C LEU A 127 6.51 -13.71 3.26
N SER A 128 7.13 -14.81 2.87
CA SER A 128 8.36 -14.74 2.07
C SER A 128 8.03 -14.34 0.64
N SER A 129 8.63 -13.25 0.17
CA SER A 129 8.65 -12.95 -1.26
C SER A 129 9.47 -14.03 -2.00
N PRO A 130 9.05 -14.44 -3.20
CA PRO A 130 9.81 -15.39 -4.03
C PRO A 130 11.26 -14.95 -4.28
N ASN A 131 11.53 -13.66 -4.23
CA ASN A 131 12.88 -13.09 -4.46
C ASN A 131 13.64 -12.75 -3.16
N GLY A 132 13.08 -12.99 -1.98
CA GLY A 132 13.72 -12.80 -0.67
C GLY A 132 14.07 -11.33 -0.30
N ARG A 133 13.84 -10.36 -1.19
CA ARG A 133 14.28 -8.96 -1.03
C ARG A 133 13.27 -8.07 -0.32
N ILE A 134 11.98 -8.38 -0.43
CA ILE A 134 10.90 -7.62 0.19
C ILE A 134 10.14 -8.56 1.12
N GLY A 135 10.03 -8.20 2.38
CA GLY A 135 9.18 -8.89 3.34
C GLY A 135 7.77 -8.30 3.29
N GLU A 136 6.78 -9.12 2.99
CA GLU A 136 5.38 -8.77 3.19
C GLU A 136 4.95 -9.25 4.57
N PHE A 137 4.38 -8.34 5.37
CA PHE A 137 3.95 -8.63 6.72
C PHE A 137 2.45 -8.47 6.84
N HIS A 138 1.84 -9.41 7.53
CA HIS A 138 0.40 -9.46 7.76
C HIS A 138 0.08 -9.52 9.24
N ARG A 139 -1.02 -8.88 9.64
CA ARG A 139 -1.60 -8.97 10.97
C ARG A 139 -3.11 -8.83 10.87
N MET A 140 -3.87 -9.75 11.49
CA MET A 140 -5.32 -9.74 11.42
C MET A 140 -5.93 -9.25 12.73
N MET A 141 -6.93 -8.36 12.60
CA MET A 141 -7.81 -7.99 13.71
C MET A 141 -9.15 -8.74 13.55
N LEU A 142 -9.45 -9.54 14.53
CA LEU A 142 -10.58 -10.50 14.53
C LEU A 142 -11.49 -10.25 15.73
N LEU A 143 -12.69 -10.88 15.70
CA LEU A 143 -13.63 -10.89 16.83
C LEU A 143 -13.98 -9.50 17.34
N VAL A 144 -14.03 -8.54 16.41
CA VAL A 144 -14.31 -7.16 16.77
C VAL A 144 -15.80 -6.99 17.01
N HIS A 145 -16.15 -6.67 18.24
CA HIS A 145 -17.54 -6.41 18.63
C HIS A 145 -17.59 -5.36 19.73
N SER A 146 -18.76 -4.78 19.93
CA SER A 146 -19.01 -3.87 21.05
C SER A 146 -20.26 -4.26 21.83
N MET A 147 -20.32 -3.82 23.06
CA MET A 147 -21.48 -3.90 23.94
C MET A 147 -21.71 -2.52 24.53
N GLY A 148 -22.90 -1.96 24.31
CA GLY A 148 -23.24 -0.62 24.74
C GLY A 148 -24.55 -0.57 25.53
N ALA A 149 -24.63 0.40 26.43
CA ALA A 149 -25.84 0.69 27.22
C ALA A 149 -25.86 2.17 27.66
N LYS A 150 -27.01 2.64 28.12
CA LYS A 150 -27.10 3.94 28.83
C LYS A 150 -26.05 3.98 29.95
N SER A 151 -25.45 5.15 30.14
CA SER A 151 -24.38 5.32 31.12
C SER A 151 -24.81 4.86 32.52
N GLY A 152 -23.90 4.12 33.19
CA GLY A 152 -24.14 3.51 34.48
C GLY A 152 -24.94 2.19 34.43
N LYS A 153 -25.39 1.73 33.26
CA LYS A 153 -26.15 0.46 33.14
C LYS A 153 -25.33 -0.67 32.52
N LEU A 154 -24.20 -0.35 31.88
CA LEU A 154 -23.41 -1.36 31.15
C LEU A 154 -22.99 -2.55 32.01
N GLU A 155 -22.58 -2.31 33.27
CA GLU A 155 -22.13 -3.37 34.17
C GLU A 155 -23.25 -4.39 34.46
N SER A 156 -24.48 -3.92 34.68
CA SER A 156 -25.61 -4.80 34.99
C SER A 156 -26.08 -5.61 33.79
N VAL A 157 -25.91 -5.12 32.55
CA VAL A 157 -26.36 -5.81 31.33
C VAL A 157 -25.23 -6.57 30.63
N ARG A 158 -23.96 -6.34 31.03
CA ARG A 158 -22.80 -7.01 30.44
C ARG A 158 -22.92 -8.54 30.36
N PRO A 159 -23.40 -9.29 31.40
CA PRO A 159 -23.50 -10.72 31.27
C PRO A 159 -24.43 -11.16 30.15
N VAL A 160 -25.56 -10.45 29.96
CA VAL A 160 -26.54 -10.76 28.91
C VAL A 160 -25.96 -10.41 27.54
N LEU A 161 -25.38 -9.23 27.39
CA LEU A 161 -24.76 -8.79 26.12
C LEU A 161 -23.56 -9.66 25.77
N GLY A 162 -22.76 -10.08 26.75
CA GLY A 162 -21.66 -11.03 26.56
C GLY A 162 -22.15 -12.40 26.07
N PHE A 163 -23.23 -12.92 26.66
CA PHE A 163 -23.87 -14.13 26.18
C PHE A 163 -24.36 -13.97 24.73
N VAL A 164 -25.04 -12.88 24.40
CA VAL A 164 -25.48 -12.58 23.04
C VAL A 164 -24.26 -12.50 22.09
N ALA A 165 -23.20 -11.81 22.47
CA ALA A 165 -21.99 -11.69 21.66
C ALA A 165 -21.32 -13.02 21.39
N THR A 166 -21.24 -13.92 22.38
CA THR A 166 -20.56 -15.22 22.25
C THR A 166 -21.45 -16.32 21.68
N SER A 167 -22.78 -16.13 21.65
CA SER A 167 -23.75 -17.08 21.11
C SER A 167 -23.84 -17.08 19.58
N ILE A 168 -23.10 -16.24 18.91
CA ILE A 168 -23.08 -16.16 17.44
C ILE A 168 -22.72 -17.53 16.87
N ASP A 169 -23.65 -18.03 16.04
CA ASP A 169 -23.44 -19.22 15.23
C ASP A 169 -23.31 -18.80 13.77
N PRO A 170 -22.12 -18.94 13.16
CA PRO A 170 -21.94 -18.59 11.76
C PRO A 170 -22.87 -19.44 10.89
N ASN A 171 -23.71 -18.79 10.11
CA ASN A 171 -24.62 -19.48 9.18
C ASN A 171 -23.78 -20.30 8.17
N PRO A 172 -23.96 -21.64 8.11
CA PRO A 172 -23.18 -22.49 7.19
C PRO A 172 -23.27 -22.05 5.73
N GLY A 173 -24.46 -21.69 5.25
CA GLY A 173 -24.64 -21.21 3.88
C GLY A 173 -23.91 -19.87 3.60
N TRP A 174 -23.75 -19.03 4.63
CA TRP A 174 -22.93 -17.82 4.51
C TRP A 174 -21.43 -18.17 4.49
N GLN A 175 -20.98 -19.14 5.29
CA GLN A 175 -19.60 -19.62 5.27
C GLN A 175 -19.22 -20.20 3.91
N GLU A 176 -20.11 -21.00 3.30
CA GLU A 176 -19.91 -21.52 1.95
C GLU A 176 -19.78 -20.39 0.92
N ARG A 177 -20.66 -19.39 0.98
CA ARG A 177 -20.58 -18.20 0.10
C ARG A 177 -19.28 -17.44 0.28
N VAL A 178 -18.85 -17.23 1.53
CA VAL A 178 -17.56 -16.57 1.81
C VAL A 178 -16.40 -17.40 1.29
N ALA A 179 -16.44 -18.71 1.41
CA ALA A 179 -15.41 -19.61 0.86
C ALA A 179 -15.36 -19.54 -0.67
N GLU A 180 -16.52 -19.50 -1.35
CA GLU A 180 -16.59 -19.28 -2.80
C GLU A 180 -16.01 -17.94 -3.22
N VAL A 181 -16.37 -16.84 -2.53
CA VAL A 181 -15.84 -15.51 -2.82
C VAL A 181 -14.32 -15.48 -2.62
N LYS A 182 -13.80 -16.05 -1.53
CA LYS A 182 -12.36 -16.18 -1.30
C LYS A 182 -11.66 -16.99 -2.40
N LYS A 183 -12.28 -18.08 -2.85
CA LYS A 183 -11.75 -18.89 -3.97
C LYS A 183 -11.69 -18.08 -5.26
N MET A 184 -12.76 -17.34 -5.60
CA MET A 184 -12.80 -16.48 -6.78
C MET A 184 -11.75 -15.34 -6.69
N GLN A 185 -11.61 -14.71 -5.51
CA GLN A 185 -10.58 -13.70 -5.28
C GLN A 185 -9.18 -14.29 -5.44
N GLY A 186 -8.92 -15.48 -4.90
CA GLY A 186 -7.65 -16.19 -5.07
C GLY A 186 -7.35 -16.49 -6.55
N GLN A 187 -8.32 -16.95 -7.31
CA GLN A 187 -8.18 -17.19 -8.75
C GLN A 187 -7.92 -15.89 -9.53
N TYR A 188 -8.66 -14.82 -9.20
CA TYR A 188 -8.45 -13.51 -9.82
C TYR A 188 -7.05 -12.97 -9.52
N TYR A 189 -6.59 -13.10 -8.26
CA TYR A 189 -5.24 -12.69 -7.86
C TYR A 189 -4.16 -13.48 -8.61
N GLN A 190 -4.32 -14.80 -8.71
CA GLN A 190 -3.38 -15.64 -9.48
C GLN A 190 -3.35 -15.27 -10.96
N GLN A 191 -4.51 -14.98 -11.56
CA GLN A 191 -4.58 -14.52 -12.95
C GLN A 191 -3.94 -13.14 -13.14
N ALA A 192 -4.17 -12.21 -12.21
CA ALA A 192 -3.54 -10.88 -12.25
C ALA A 192 -2.02 -10.99 -12.11
N MET A 193 -1.53 -11.80 -11.19
CA MET A 193 -0.10 -12.09 -11.03
C MET A 193 0.51 -12.72 -12.28
N ALA A 194 -0.18 -13.70 -12.90
CA ALA A 194 0.29 -14.33 -14.13
C ALA A 194 0.37 -13.32 -15.29
N ARG A 195 -0.61 -12.42 -15.43
CA ARG A 195 -0.58 -11.34 -16.43
C ARG A 195 0.57 -10.36 -16.19
N ASN A 196 0.78 -9.95 -14.94
CA ASN A 196 1.90 -9.08 -14.58
C ASN A 196 3.25 -9.74 -14.88
N TYR A 197 3.39 -11.02 -14.56
CA TYR A 197 4.61 -11.79 -14.85
C TYR A 197 4.87 -11.89 -16.35
N ALA A 198 3.84 -12.19 -17.15
CA ALA A 198 3.92 -12.20 -18.61
C ALA A 198 4.30 -10.81 -19.17
N GLY A 199 3.75 -9.74 -18.59
CA GLY A 199 4.10 -8.36 -18.93
C GLY A 199 5.59 -8.04 -18.66
N ILE A 200 6.09 -8.42 -17.50
CA ILE A 200 7.51 -8.26 -17.13
C ILE A 200 8.42 -9.06 -18.07
N GLN A 201 8.07 -10.30 -18.40
CA GLN A 201 8.84 -11.10 -19.34
C GLN A 201 8.86 -10.48 -20.74
N ALA A 202 7.71 -10.03 -21.24
CA ALA A 202 7.62 -9.35 -22.54
C ALA A 202 8.42 -8.04 -22.56
N ALA A 203 8.41 -7.26 -21.47
CA ALA A 203 9.23 -6.06 -21.34
C ALA A 203 10.72 -6.41 -21.34
N GLY A 204 11.12 -7.45 -20.61
CA GLY A 204 12.50 -7.95 -20.60
C GLY A 204 12.99 -8.44 -21.99
N GLU A 205 12.12 -9.08 -22.77
CA GLU A 205 12.42 -9.49 -24.15
C GLU A 205 12.57 -8.29 -25.08
N ARG A 206 11.67 -7.29 -24.99
CA ARG A 206 11.80 -6.05 -25.76
C ARG A 206 13.10 -5.32 -25.43
N SER A 207 13.45 -5.21 -24.14
CA SER A 207 14.71 -4.60 -23.72
C SER A 207 15.93 -5.32 -24.32
N ARG A 208 15.94 -6.65 -24.32
CA ARG A 208 17.02 -7.43 -24.96
C ARG A 208 17.09 -7.20 -26.48
N GLN A 209 15.93 -7.12 -27.16
CA GLN A 209 15.87 -6.83 -28.59
C GLN A 209 16.40 -5.45 -28.90
N LEU A 210 16.01 -4.43 -28.12
CA LEU A 210 16.50 -3.06 -28.25
C LEU A 210 18.02 -2.98 -28.03
N THR A 211 18.53 -3.68 -27.00
CA THR A 211 19.97 -3.76 -26.73
C THR A 211 20.71 -4.42 -27.90
N ALA A 212 20.17 -5.51 -28.48
CA ALA A 212 20.75 -6.18 -29.63
C ALA A 212 20.78 -5.27 -30.87
N GLN A 213 19.68 -4.53 -31.12
CA GLN A 213 19.62 -3.54 -32.22
C GLN A 213 20.61 -2.41 -32.01
N SER A 214 20.74 -1.89 -30.78
CA SER A 214 21.72 -0.86 -30.44
C SER A 214 23.16 -1.36 -30.68
N ASN A 215 23.46 -2.60 -30.25
CA ASN A 215 24.78 -3.18 -30.48
C ASN A 215 25.09 -3.40 -31.97
N GLN A 216 24.10 -3.81 -32.77
CA GLN A 216 24.23 -3.90 -34.21
C GLN A 216 24.47 -2.54 -34.86
N PHE A 217 23.74 -1.51 -34.40
CA PHE A 217 23.92 -0.14 -34.88
C PHE A 217 25.33 0.38 -34.54
N MET A 218 25.79 0.18 -33.30
CA MET A 218 27.17 0.56 -32.91
C MET A 218 28.23 -0.19 -33.74
N ALA A 219 28.05 -1.48 -33.96
CA ALA A 219 28.96 -2.25 -34.81
C ALA A 219 29.01 -1.73 -36.27
N ASN A 220 27.86 -1.27 -36.82
CA ASN A 220 27.80 -0.67 -38.12
C ASN A 220 28.49 0.71 -38.16
N ILE A 221 28.34 1.51 -37.09
CA ILE A 221 29.06 2.77 -36.92
C ILE A 221 30.56 2.53 -36.89
N ASP A 222 31.04 1.58 -36.07
CA ASP A 222 32.47 1.26 -35.99
C ASP A 222 33.03 0.77 -37.32
N ALA A 223 32.26 -0.03 -38.07
CA ALA A 223 32.64 -0.50 -39.40
C ALA A 223 32.73 0.65 -40.39
N ASN A 224 31.79 1.61 -40.36
CA ASN A 224 31.79 2.78 -41.21
C ASN A 224 32.94 3.74 -40.86
N LEU A 225 33.21 3.95 -39.57
CA LEU A 225 34.36 4.74 -39.10
C LEU A 225 35.69 4.11 -39.54
N ALA A 226 35.80 2.78 -39.40
CA ALA A 226 36.99 2.06 -39.85
C ALA A 226 37.14 2.15 -41.39
N ALA A 227 36.05 2.15 -42.15
CA ALA A 227 36.07 2.32 -43.59
C ALA A 227 36.44 3.78 -43.98
N GLN A 228 35.89 4.78 -43.30
CA GLN A 228 36.26 6.20 -43.50
C GLN A 228 37.70 6.45 -43.11
N ASN A 229 38.21 5.96 -42.00
CA ASN A 229 39.60 6.09 -41.59
C ASN A 229 40.58 5.45 -42.62
N ARG A 230 40.18 4.31 -43.24
CA ARG A 230 40.95 3.71 -44.34
C ARG A 230 40.89 4.57 -45.64
N ALA A 231 39.76 5.25 -45.88
CA ALA A 231 39.63 6.17 -47.02
C ALA A 231 40.36 7.50 -46.77
N GLN A 232 40.38 7.98 -45.54
CA GLN A 232 41.08 9.22 -45.14
C GLN A 232 42.61 9.07 -45.12
N GLN A 233 43.13 7.88 -44.92
CA GLN A 233 44.59 7.63 -45.19
C GLN A 233 44.97 7.88 -46.63
N LYS A 234 43.99 8.05 -47.55
CA LYS A 234 44.19 8.41 -48.96
C LYS A 234 43.83 9.85 -49.32
N SER A 235 43.27 10.65 -48.42
CA SER A 235 42.84 12.02 -48.71
C SER A 235 42.76 12.82 -47.41
N SER A 236 43.50 13.94 -47.29
CA SER A 236 43.44 14.90 -46.21
C SER A 236 42.09 15.64 -46.22
N TYR A 237 41.25 15.46 -45.19
CA TYR A 237 40.02 16.26 -45.05
C TYR A 237 39.71 16.71 -43.61
N THR A 238 38.93 17.79 -43.51
CA THR A 238 38.72 18.74 -42.45
C THR A 238 37.78 18.30 -41.32
N SER A 239 37.92 18.92 -40.14
CA SER A 239 37.39 18.48 -38.81
C SER A 239 35.90 18.71 -38.52
N SER A 240 35.08 19.25 -39.46
CA SER A 240 33.69 19.63 -39.17
C SER A 240 32.67 18.49 -39.23
N ASP A 241 32.94 17.42 -39.96
CA ASP A 241 31.96 16.32 -40.15
C ASP A 241 31.86 15.34 -38.95
N ASN A 242 32.82 15.37 -38.04
CA ASN A 242 32.83 14.50 -36.87
C ASN A 242 31.88 14.95 -35.76
N GLU A 243 31.72 16.26 -35.55
CA GLU A 243 30.84 16.77 -34.47
C GLU A 243 29.35 16.44 -34.73
N ASP A 244 28.89 16.60 -35.97
CA ASP A 244 27.51 16.26 -36.37
C ASP A 244 27.23 14.76 -36.26
N PHE A 245 28.23 13.91 -36.48
CA PHE A 245 28.12 12.49 -36.34
C PHE A 245 27.96 12.04 -34.87
N TYR A 246 28.81 12.55 -33.98
CA TYR A 246 28.73 12.24 -32.55
C TYR A 246 27.42 12.74 -31.93
N LYS A 247 26.96 13.93 -32.35
CA LYS A 247 25.68 14.47 -31.92
C LYS A 247 24.51 13.56 -32.32
N ARG A 248 24.49 13.05 -33.58
CA ARG A 248 23.44 12.12 -34.02
C ARG A 248 23.48 10.77 -33.29
N ALA A 249 24.67 10.31 -32.96
CA ALA A 249 24.82 9.05 -32.18
C ALA A 249 24.32 9.22 -30.74
N ASP A 250 24.56 10.38 -30.13
CA ASP A 250 24.07 10.71 -28.79
C ASP A 250 22.57 10.92 -28.76
N ASP A 251 22.00 11.68 -29.71
CA ASP A 251 20.54 11.82 -29.88
C ASP A 251 19.82 10.47 -30.06
N PHE A 252 20.45 9.52 -30.74
CA PHE A 252 19.91 8.19 -30.95
C PHE A 252 19.95 7.34 -29.68
N ASP A 253 21.03 7.40 -28.92
CA ASP A 253 21.18 6.69 -27.64
C ASP A 253 20.15 7.19 -26.61
N GLN A 254 19.96 8.52 -26.53
CA GLN A 254 18.93 9.14 -25.70
C GLN A 254 17.53 8.68 -26.06
N ASN A 255 17.20 8.67 -27.35
CA ASN A 255 15.88 8.19 -27.82
C ASN A 255 15.62 6.73 -27.45
N ILE A 256 16.65 5.88 -27.49
CA ILE A 256 16.54 4.44 -27.10
C ILE A 256 16.33 4.30 -25.59
N ARG A 257 17.05 5.10 -24.81
CA ARG A 257 16.95 5.06 -23.34
C ARG A 257 15.70 5.75 -22.82
N GLY A 258 14.98 6.51 -23.66
CA GLY A 258 13.88 7.36 -23.24
C GLY A 258 14.35 8.45 -22.27
N THR A 259 15.54 9.01 -22.54
CA THR A 259 16.13 10.08 -21.75
C THR A 259 16.38 11.31 -22.62
N GLU A 260 16.52 12.46 -21.98
CA GLU A 260 16.96 13.72 -22.58
C GLU A 260 18.00 14.40 -21.69
N HIS A 261 18.88 15.18 -22.29
CA HIS A 261 19.87 15.95 -21.54
C HIS A 261 19.20 17.17 -20.90
N MET A 262 19.19 17.19 -19.59
CA MET A 262 18.70 18.30 -18.79
C MET A 262 19.85 18.96 -18.06
N GLN A 263 19.82 20.28 -17.95
CA GLN A 263 20.84 21.10 -17.30
C GLN A 263 20.25 21.70 -16.00
N ASP A 264 21.05 21.65 -14.94
CA ASP A 264 20.76 22.35 -13.70
C ASP A 264 21.20 23.82 -13.75
N GLN A 265 20.88 24.55 -12.68
CA GLN A 265 21.26 25.96 -12.52
C GLN A 265 22.78 26.22 -12.51
N TYR A 266 23.60 25.21 -12.24
CA TYR A 266 25.05 25.28 -12.20
C TYR A 266 25.69 24.92 -13.55
N GLY A 267 24.87 24.56 -14.54
CA GLY A 267 25.32 24.13 -15.85
C GLY A 267 25.74 22.68 -15.94
N GLN A 268 25.47 21.88 -14.89
CA GLN A 268 25.73 20.43 -14.89
C GLN A 268 24.67 19.73 -15.69
N VAL A 269 25.05 18.96 -16.69
CA VAL A 269 24.17 18.20 -17.57
C VAL A 269 24.03 16.78 -17.03
N SER A 270 22.77 16.26 -17.01
CA SER A 270 22.45 14.89 -16.63
C SER A 270 21.29 14.36 -17.46
N ASP A 271 21.25 13.04 -17.67
CA ASP A 271 20.20 12.36 -18.42
C ASP A 271 18.95 12.19 -17.53
N GLN A 272 17.81 12.68 -18.00
CA GLN A 272 16.53 12.57 -17.32
C GLN A 272 15.50 11.85 -18.18
N TYR A 273 14.53 11.16 -17.58
CA TYR A 273 13.54 10.37 -18.30
C TYR A 273 12.51 11.24 -19.03
N THR A 274 12.27 10.97 -20.32
CA THR A 274 11.27 11.69 -21.14
C THR A 274 9.83 11.44 -20.76
N ASP A 275 9.54 10.47 -19.90
CA ASP A 275 8.18 10.13 -19.42
C ASP A 275 7.60 11.22 -18.50
N TYR A 276 8.43 12.16 -18.04
CA TYR A 276 8.04 13.25 -17.16
C TYR A 276 8.28 14.60 -17.82
N ASN A 277 7.31 15.52 -17.62
CA ASN A 277 7.39 16.87 -18.20
C ASN A 277 8.18 17.86 -17.35
N TYR A 278 8.40 17.55 -16.07
CA TYR A 278 9.08 18.44 -15.12
C TYR A 278 10.11 17.65 -14.32
N HIS A 279 11.33 18.15 -14.35
CA HIS A 279 12.49 17.58 -13.66
C HIS A 279 13.05 18.62 -12.70
N TRP A 280 13.30 18.21 -11.47
CA TRP A 280 13.82 19.06 -10.41
C TRP A 280 15.04 18.41 -9.79
N THR A 281 16.01 19.22 -9.35
CA THR A 281 17.19 18.73 -8.63
C THR A 281 17.55 19.63 -7.47
N ASP A 282 18.14 19.04 -6.42
CA ASP A 282 18.73 19.76 -5.30
C ASP A 282 20.21 20.14 -5.57
N GLY A 283 20.76 19.75 -6.72
CA GLY A 283 22.17 19.96 -7.10
C GLY A 283 23.15 19.03 -6.36
N TYR A 284 22.67 18.13 -5.51
CA TYR A 284 23.48 17.17 -4.73
C TYR A 284 23.23 15.71 -5.11
N GLY A 285 22.54 15.50 -6.24
CA GLY A 285 22.27 14.17 -6.79
C GLY A 285 20.88 13.63 -6.48
N THR A 286 19.99 14.43 -5.87
CA THR A 286 18.58 14.07 -5.72
C THR A 286 17.79 14.65 -6.90
N TYR A 287 17.00 13.80 -7.55
CA TYR A 287 16.12 14.19 -8.65
C TYR A 287 14.67 13.87 -8.31
N VAL A 288 13.77 14.77 -8.70
CA VAL A 288 12.32 14.60 -8.55
C VAL A 288 11.67 14.82 -9.91
N HIS A 289 10.84 13.88 -10.34
CA HIS A 289 10.17 13.89 -11.63
C HIS A 289 8.67 13.94 -11.46
N THR A 290 7.98 14.75 -12.27
CA THR A 290 6.51 14.86 -12.20
C THR A 290 5.92 15.29 -13.54
N ASN A 291 4.65 14.93 -13.75
CA ASN A 291 3.83 15.43 -14.85
C ASN A 291 2.85 16.53 -14.40
N ASP A 292 2.82 16.83 -13.11
CA ASP A 292 1.97 17.88 -12.54
C ASP A 292 2.67 19.25 -12.61
N PRO A 293 2.17 20.20 -13.41
CA PRO A 293 2.75 21.54 -13.55
C PRO A 293 2.64 22.38 -12.27
N SER A 294 1.78 22.01 -11.34
CA SER A 294 1.57 22.72 -10.07
C SER A 294 2.40 22.16 -8.91
N PHE A 295 3.11 21.05 -9.14
CA PHE A 295 3.93 20.41 -8.13
C PHE A 295 5.21 21.20 -7.88
N ASP A 296 5.43 21.57 -6.62
CA ASP A 296 6.65 22.21 -6.14
C ASP A 296 7.26 21.34 -5.04
N PRO A 297 8.38 20.63 -5.30
CA PRO A 297 9.00 19.75 -4.33
C PRO A 297 9.42 20.46 -3.04
N ASN A 298 9.72 21.75 -3.08
CA ASN A 298 10.11 22.51 -1.89
C ASN A 298 9.00 22.64 -0.85
N ARG A 299 7.75 22.35 -1.21
CA ARG A 299 6.61 22.33 -0.28
C ARG A 299 6.48 21.02 0.49
N TYR A 300 7.07 19.94 -0.02
CA TYR A 300 6.84 18.58 0.47
C TYR A 300 8.10 17.88 0.93
N LEU A 301 9.26 18.30 0.43
CA LEU A 301 10.55 17.69 0.71
C LEU A 301 11.46 18.67 1.45
N ASN A 302 12.31 18.13 2.31
CA ASN A 302 13.37 18.92 2.96
C ASN A 302 14.53 19.08 1.97
N GLY A 303 14.67 20.26 1.37
CA GLY A 303 15.70 20.58 0.40
C GLY A 303 15.38 21.87 -0.32
N SER A 304 16.32 22.32 -1.15
CA SER A 304 16.09 23.41 -2.10
C SER A 304 16.19 22.81 -3.49
N PHE A 305 15.06 22.60 -4.12
CA PHE A 305 14.97 22.01 -5.45
C PHE A 305 14.73 23.11 -6.48
N GLU A 306 15.43 23.02 -7.60
CA GLU A 306 15.23 23.90 -8.74
C GLU A 306 14.87 23.10 -9.99
N GLN A 307 14.04 23.70 -10.84
CA GLN A 307 13.59 23.05 -12.06
C GLN A 307 14.71 23.06 -13.08
N MET A 308 15.00 21.90 -13.67
CA MET A 308 15.98 21.72 -14.72
C MET A 308 15.44 22.22 -16.07
N THR A 309 16.33 22.58 -16.96
CA THR A 309 16.00 23.00 -18.34
C THR A 309 16.71 22.09 -19.34
N PRO A 310 16.16 21.91 -20.57
CA PRO A 310 16.84 21.16 -21.61
C PRO A 310 18.25 21.76 -21.88
N ALA A 311 19.25 20.88 -21.92
CA ALA A 311 20.62 21.29 -22.29
C ALA A 311 20.65 21.67 -23.77
N ARG A 312 21.29 22.79 -24.09
CA ARG A 312 21.39 23.34 -25.48
C ARG A 312 22.62 22.82 -26.20
#